data_8e602e1ba8d504d8b9bae1aa4243ef12
#
_entry.id   8e602e1ba8d504d8b9bae1aa4243ef12
#
_cell.length_a   1.000
_cell.length_b   1.000
_cell.length_c   1.000
_cell.angle_alpha   90.00
_cell.angle_beta   90.00
_cell.angle_gamma   90.00
#
_symmetry.space_group_name_H-M   'P 1'
#
loop_
_entity.id
_entity.type
_entity.pdbx_description
1 polymer ?
#
loop_
_entity_poly.entity_id
_entity_poly.type
_entity_poly.pdbx_seq_one_letter_code
_entity_poly.pdbx_strand_id
1 'polypeptide(L)'
;MANKGFLNNSVLIFKSFLIFFEYYFLLLLGFNKFNCFKYSIKKFGKLNIFYVKIFQSLSTNVNLLTEQQINYLTKYTDNVPYYDDDIDITFLETMQKISNKNNLCFKVDNINKETNLPEPIKSGMIALIYSGLLDNKKIIIKVMRKNIENKLV
;
A
#
# COMPACT_ATOMS: atom_id res chain seq x y z
N MET A 1 19.97 20.67 5.27
CA MET A 1 19.17 19.51 4.88
C MET A 1 18.68 18.61 6.02
N ALA A 2 19.27 18.69 7.22
CA ALA A 2 18.89 17.86 8.40
C ALA A 2 17.50 18.15 9.03
N ASN A 3 16.89 19.28 8.75
CA ASN A 3 15.69 19.73 9.48
C ASN A 3 14.35 19.18 8.93
N LYS A 4 14.29 18.73 7.67
CA LYS A 4 13.06 18.18 7.09
C LYS A 4 12.72 16.76 7.59
N GLY A 5 13.73 15.93 7.78
CA GLY A 5 13.55 14.56 8.28
C GLY A 5 13.05 14.53 9.73
N PHE A 6 13.61 15.39 10.59
CA PHE A 6 13.21 15.49 12.00
C PHE A 6 11.76 15.98 12.16
N LEU A 7 11.34 16.98 11.39
CA LEU A 7 9.96 17.48 11.38
C LEU A 7 8.97 16.41 10.89
N ASN A 8 9.34 15.68 9.85
CA ASN A 8 8.50 14.58 9.34
C ASN A 8 8.32 13.46 10.37
N ASN A 9 9.38 13.10 11.10
CA ASN A 9 9.33 12.06 12.12
C ASN A 9 8.47 12.49 13.33
N SER A 10 8.57 13.74 13.77
CA SER A 10 7.76 14.29 14.87
C SER A 10 6.25 14.29 14.50
N VAL A 11 5.94 14.67 13.28
CA VAL A 11 4.55 14.64 12.76
C VAL A 11 4.04 13.21 12.66
N LEU A 12 4.89 12.26 12.22
CA LEU A 12 4.53 10.85 12.15
C LEU A 12 4.20 10.28 13.54
N ILE A 13 5.07 10.54 14.53
CA ILE A 13 4.87 10.11 15.92
C ILE A 13 3.58 10.71 16.49
N PHE A 14 3.35 12.00 16.29
CA PHE A 14 2.14 12.67 16.76
C PHE A 14 0.86 12.07 16.15
N LYS A 15 0.83 11.87 14.83
CA LYS A 15 -0.30 11.23 14.15
C LYS A 15 -0.52 9.79 14.62
N SER A 16 0.56 9.05 14.89
CA SER A 16 0.46 7.70 15.45
C SER A 16 -0.18 7.70 16.83
N PHE A 17 0.19 8.66 17.67
CA PHE A 17 -0.40 8.83 18.99
C PHE A 17 -1.90 9.15 18.90
N LEU A 18 -2.31 10.00 17.95
CA LEU A 18 -3.72 10.29 17.71
C LEU A 18 -4.52 9.03 17.31
N ILE A 19 -3.96 8.15 16.49
CA ILE A 19 -4.62 6.90 16.10
C ILE A 19 -4.79 5.98 17.32
N PHE A 20 -3.79 5.89 18.20
CA PHE A 20 -3.92 5.14 19.46
C PHE A 20 -5.00 5.76 20.38
N PHE A 21 -5.02 7.08 20.50
CA PHE A 21 -6.04 7.76 21.29
C PHE A 21 -7.45 7.49 20.74
N GLU A 22 -7.64 7.59 19.43
CA GLU A 22 -8.92 7.25 18.78
C GLU A 22 -9.33 5.79 19.04
N TYR A 23 -8.38 4.86 18.98
CA TYR A 23 -8.64 3.45 19.26
C TYR A 23 -9.21 3.26 20.67
N TYR A 24 -8.56 3.84 21.68
CA TYR A 24 -9.03 3.74 23.08
C TYR A 24 -10.33 4.48 23.30
N PHE A 25 -10.50 5.64 22.68
CA PHE A 25 -11.75 6.42 22.75
C PHE A 25 -12.95 5.63 22.17
N LEU A 26 -12.79 4.97 21.04
CA LEU A 26 -13.82 4.11 20.45
C LEU A 26 -14.15 2.92 21.35
N LEU A 27 -13.17 2.34 22.02
CA LEU A 27 -13.40 1.28 23.00
C LEU A 27 -14.22 1.78 24.20
N LEU A 28 -13.93 2.97 24.72
CA LEU A 28 -14.70 3.61 25.81
C LEU A 28 -16.15 3.90 25.42
N LEU A 29 -16.40 4.22 24.15
CA LEU A 29 -17.75 4.39 23.61
C LEU A 29 -18.49 3.05 23.37
N GLY A 30 -17.89 1.91 23.69
CA GLY A 30 -18.50 0.58 23.58
C GLY A 30 -18.44 -0.05 22.18
N PHE A 31 -17.64 0.49 21.25
CA PHE A 31 -17.47 -0.14 19.95
C PHE A 31 -16.76 -1.49 20.05
N ASN A 32 -17.09 -2.41 19.13
CA ASN A 32 -16.48 -3.73 19.08
C ASN A 32 -14.97 -3.66 18.91
N LYS A 33 -14.23 -4.34 19.80
CA LYS A 33 -12.75 -4.34 19.87
C LYS A 33 -12.10 -4.70 18.53
N PHE A 34 -12.62 -5.69 17.82
CA PHE A 34 -12.06 -6.10 16.53
C PHE A 34 -12.31 -5.06 15.44
N ASN A 35 -13.44 -4.36 15.45
CA ASN A 35 -13.71 -3.28 14.51
C ASN A 35 -12.81 -2.07 14.78
N CYS A 36 -12.58 -1.71 16.04
CA CYS A 36 -11.62 -0.66 16.42
C CYS A 36 -10.20 -1.03 15.96
N PHE A 37 -9.81 -2.28 16.16
CA PHE A 37 -8.52 -2.80 15.67
C PHE A 37 -8.39 -2.65 14.15
N LYS A 38 -9.37 -3.12 13.35
CA LYS A 38 -9.36 -2.99 11.89
C LYS A 38 -9.25 -1.53 11.43
N TYR A 39 -9.99 -0.65 12.10
CA TYR A 39 -9.96 0.79 11.83
C TYR A 39 -8.56 1.38 12.05
N SER A 40 -7.94 1.09 13.20
CA SER A 40 -6.60 1.57 13.53
C SER A 40 -5.54 1.04 12.56
N ILE A 41 -5.58 -0.25 12.23
CA ILE A 41 -4.66 -0.86 11.25
C ILE A 41 -4.75 -0.16 9.89
N LYS A 42 -5.98 0.11 9.41
CA LYS A 42 -6.16 0.86 8.15
C LYS A 42 -5.55 2.26 8.21
N LYS A 43 -5.74 2.99 9.31
CA LYS A 43 -5.17 4.34 9.50
C LYS A 43 -3.64 4.32 9.55
N PHE A 44 -3.05 3.39 10.31
CA PHE A 44 -1.61 3.21 10.36
C PHE A 44 -1.02 2.87 8.99
N GLY A 45 -1.63 1.94 8.25
CA GLY A 45 -1.18 1.56 6.92
C GLY A 45 -1.23 2.72 5.90
N LYS A 46 -2.21 3.64 6.05
CA LYS A 46 -2.27 4.89 5.26
C LYS A 46 -1.23 5.92 5.71
N LEU A 47 -0.91 5.94 7.00
CA LEU A 47 -0.02 6.94 7.57
C LEU A 47 1.42 6.76 7.07
N ASN A 48 1.93 5.53 7.11
CA ASN A 48 3.25 5.19 6.59
C ASN A 48 3.35 3.69 6.26
N ILE A 49 3.98 3.38 5.14
CA ILE A 49 4.19 2.00 4.66
C ILE A 49 5.01 1.14 5.65
N PHE A 50 5.81 1.75 6.50
CA PHE A 50 6.57 1.08 7.55
C PHE A 50 5.66 0.29 8.51
N TYR A 51 4.45 0.81 8.83
CA TYR A 51 3.49 0.09 9.66
C TYR A 51 3.02 -1.21 9.04
N VAL A 52 2.96 -1.29 7.70
CA VAL A 52 2.64 -2.54 7.01
C VAL A 52 3.69 -3.61 7.31
N LYS A 53 4.98 -3.23 7.42
CA LYS A 53 6.05 -4.16 7.82
C LYS A 53 5.86 -4.67 9.25
N ILE A 54 5.45 -3.78 10.15
CA ILE A 54 5.11 -4.18 11.53
C ILE A 54 3.94 -5.16 11.52
N PHE A 55 2.89 -4.92 10.72
CA PHE A 55 1.73 -5.80 10.63
C PHE A 55 2.09 -7.19 10.09
N GLN A 56 2.98 -7.25 9.10
CA GLN A 56 3.52 -8.52 8.60
C GLN A 56 4.24 -9.30 9.72
N SER A 57 5.08 -8.64 10.52
CA SER A 57 5.75 -9.28 11.66
C SER A 57 4.77 -9.69 12.76
N LEU A 58 3.76 -8.89 13.05
CA LEU A 58 2.74 -9.20 14.05
C LEU A 58 1.84 -10.37 13.62
N SER A 59 1.57 -10.52 12.31
CA SER A 59 0.74 -11.64 11.80
C SER A 59 1.37 -13.01 12.01
N THR A 60 2.66 -13.08 12.27
CA THR A 60 3.38 -14.34 12.58
C THR A 60 3.48 -14.61 14.09
N ASN A 61 3.05 -13.68 14.95
CA ASN A 61 3.19 -13.81 16.40
C ASN A 61 1.86 -14.18 17.06
N VAL A 62 1.66 -15.49 17.25
CA VAL A 62 0.43 -16.06 17.81
C VAL A 62 0.18 -15.72 19.29
N ASN A 63 1.20 -15.24 20.03
CA ASN A 63 1.08 -14.96 21.44
C ASN A 63 0.57 -13.56 21.76
N LEU A 64 0.65 -12.61 20.80
CA LEU A 64 0.31 -11.21 21.01
C LEU A 64 -1.11 -10.84 20.55
N LEU A 65 -1.67 -11.60 19.64
CA LEU A 65 -2.91 -11.27 18.95
C LEU A 65 -3.89 -12.43 18.97
N THR A 66 -5.18 -12.12 18.90
CA THR A 66 -6.22 -13.14 18.70
C THR A 66 -6.15 -13.71 17.28
N GLU A 67 -6.67 -14.92 17.06
CA GLU A 67 -6.73 -15.54 15.74
C GLU A 67 -7.41 -14.65 14.69
N GLN A 68 -8.50 -13.97 15.06
CA GLN A 68 -9.19 -13.03 14.17
C GLN A 68 -8.29 -11.86 13.75
N GLN A 69 -7.46 -11.35 14.66
CA GLN A 69 -6.53 -10.26 14.38
C GLN A 69 -5.39 -10.74 13.47
N ILE A 70 -4.85 -11.93 13.74
CA ILE A 70 -3.82 -12.57 12.90
C ILE A 70 -4.36 -12.76 11.48
N ASN A 71 -5.51 -13.39 11.31
CA ASN A 71 -6.15 -13.61 10.01
C ASN A 71 -6.42 -12.30 9.25
N TYR A 72 -6.73 -11.23 9.98
CA TYR A 72 -6.87 -9.91 9.36
C TYR A 72 -5.54 -9.33 8.88
N LEU A 73 -4.47 -9.48 9.67
CA LEU A 73 -3.14 -8.96 9.33
C LEU A 73 -2.44 -9.77 8.23
N THR A 74 -2.73 -11.05 8.09
CA THR A 74 -2.18 -11.92 7.03
C THR A 74 -2.46 -11.37 5.62
N LYS A 75 -3.54 -10.59 5.45
CA LYS A 75 -3.82 -9.90 4.17
C LYS A 75 -2.70 -8.96 3.74
N TYR A 76 -1.93 -8.44 4.69
CA TYR A 76 -0.82 -7.53 4.42
C TYR A 76 0.48 -8.26 4.03
N THR A 77 0.54 -9.59 4.16
CA THR A 77 1.71 -10.38 3.73
C THR A 77 1.74 -10.59 2.23
N ASP A 78 0.60 -10.93 1.63
CA ASP A 78 0.52 -11.36 0.25
C ASP A 78 0.00 -10.27 -0.70
N ASN A 79 -0.79 -9.35 -0.18
CA ASN A 79 -1.40 -8.28 -0.99
C ASN A 79 -1.55 -7.00 -0.16
N VAL A 80 -0.50 -6.21 -0.10
CA VAL A 80 -0.48 -4.94 0.65
C VAL A 80 -1.52 -3.98 0.06
N PRO A 81 -2.40 -3.38 0.85
CA PRO A 81 -3.34 -2.38 0.34
C PRO A 81 -2.63 -1.28 -0.44
N TYR A 82 -3.16 -0.92 -1.58
CA TYR A 82 -2.71 0.20 -2.39
C TYR A 82 -3.86 1.18 -2.62
N TYR A 83 -3.52 2.38 -3.00
CA TYR A 83 -4.45 3.47 -3.30
C TYR A 83 -4.10 4.04 -4.68
N ASP A 84 -5.01 4.79 -5.26
CA ASP A 84 -4.82 5.42 -6.59
C ASP A 84 -3.54 6.26 -6.64
N ASP A 85 -3.19 6.93 -5.53
CA ASP A 85 -1.95 7.71 -5.39
C ASP A 85 -0.66 6.88 -5.45
N ASP A 86 -0.75 5.56 -5.28
CA ASP A 86 0.39 4.65 -5.38
C ASP A 86 0.69 4.26 -6.84
N ILE A 87 -0.25 4.49 -7.76
CA ILE A 87 -0.14 4.09 -9.16
C ILE A 87 0.66 5.15 -9.95
N ASP A 88 1.77 4.75 -10.52
CA ASP A 88 2.56 5.63 -11.39
C ASP A 88 2.11 5.50 -12.85
N ILE A 89 1.04 6.24 -13.17
CA ILE A 89 0.50 6.29 -14.55
C ILE A 89 1.54 6.86 -15.51
N THR A 90 2.27 7.89 -15.09
CA THR A 90 3.27 8.57 -15.92
C THR A 90 4.35 7.60 -16.40
N PHE A 91 4.77 6.69 -15.52
CA PHE A 91 5.72 5.63 -15.87
C PHE A 91 5.12 4.69 -16.93
N LEU A 92 3.89 4.22 -16.72
CA LEU A 92 3.23 3.29 -17.65
C LEU A 92 2.97 3.92 -19.02
N GLU A 93 2.56 5.19 -19.07
CA GLU A 93 2.40 5.96 -20.30
C GLU A 93 3.74 6.16 -21.02
N THR A 94 4.80 6.41 -20.28
CA THR A 94 6.15 6.56 -20.83
C THR A 94 6.63 5.26 -21.46
N MET A 95 6.38 4.12 -20.79
CA MET A 95 6.68 2.79 -21.34
C MET A 95 5.90 2.54 -22.63
N GLN A 96 4.64 2.92 -22.68
CA GLN A 96 3.83 2.80 -23.91
C GLN A 96 4.37 3.66 -25.05
N LYS A 97 4.78 4.91 -24.77
CA LYS A 97 5.37 5.82 -25.77
C LYS A 97 6.71 5.27 -26.31
N ILE A 98 7.56 4.74 -25.41
CA ILE A 98 8.85 4.15 -25.80
C ILE A 98 8.62 2.90 -26.67
N SER A 99 7.69 2.05 -26.29
CA SER A 99 7.36 0.85 -27.06
C SER A 99 6.84 1.19 -28.45
N ASN A 100 5.91 2.12 -28.56
CA ASN A 100 5.38 2.58 -29.84
C ASN A 100 6.49 3.17 -30.74
N LYS A 101 7.44 3.94 -30.16
CA LYS A 101 8.58 4.49 -30.91
C LYS A 101 9.50 3.40 -31.48
N ASN A 102 9.54 2.24 -30.84
CA ASN A 102 10.31 1.07 -31.29
C ASN A 102 9.45 0.07 -32.08
N ASN A 103 8.27 0.46 -32.56
CA ASN A 103 7.30 -0.39 -33.27
C ASN A 103 6.86 -1.63 -32.45
N LEU A 104 6.84 -1.53 -31.12
CA LEU A 104 6.37 -2.57 -30.21
C LEU A 104 4.99 -2.21 -29.67
N CYS A 105 4.10 -3.19 -29.56
CA CYS A 105 2.77 -3.00 -28.98
C CYS A 105 2.81 -3.33 -27.48
N PHE A 106 2.73 -2.31 -26.62
CA PHE A 106 2.66 -2.48 -25.17
C PHE A 106 1.26 -2.19 -24.65
N LYS A 107 0.71 -3.08 -23.83
CA LYS A 107 -0.59 -2.92 -23.16
C LYS A 107 -0.54 -3.46 -21.74
N VAL A 108 -1.22 -2.79 -20.81
CA VAL A 108 -1.57 -3.32 -19.49
C VAL A 108 -2.96 -3.95 -19.57
N ASP A 109 -3.14 -5.14 -18.99
CA ASP A 109 -4.38 -5.92 -19.19
C ASP A 109 -5.58 -5.34 -18.43
N ASN A 110 -5.47 -5.22 -17.13
CA ASN A 110 -6.59 -4.88 -16.26
C ASN A 110 -6.68 -3.36 -16.05
N ILE A 111 -7.78 -2.76 -16.52
CA ILE A 111 -8.10 -1.36 -16.29
C ILE A 111 -9.39 -1.30 -15.48
N ASN A 112 -9.37 -0.60 -14.36
CA ASN A 112 -10.57 -0.32 -13.57
C ASN A 112 -11.52 0.57 -14.37
N LYS A 113 -12.76 0.14 -14.52
CA LYS A 113 -13.76 0.85 -15.35
C LYS A 113 -14.23 2.17 -14.73
N GLU A 114 -14.17 2.31 -13.40
CA GLU A 114 -14.63 3.50 -12.69
C GLU A 114 -13.56 4.58 -12.65
N THR A 115 -12.31 4.18 -12.35
CA THR A 115 -11.19 5.12 -12.19
C THR A 115 -10.36 5.29 -13.44
N ASN A 116 -10.54 4.41 -14.44
CA ASN A 116 -9.71 4.31 -15.65
C ASN A 116 -8.21 4.10 -15.34
N LEU A 117 -7.90 3.57 -14.15
CA LEU A 117 -6.55 3.28 -13.70
C LEU A 117 -6.22 1.80 -13.92
N PRO A 118 -4.95 1.44 -14.18
CA PRO A 118 -4.52 0.06 -14.26
C PRO A 118 -4.61 -0.63 -12.89
N GLU A 119 -5.23 -1.81 -12.86
CA GLU A 119 -5.34 -2.63 -11.65
C GLU A 119 -4.16 -3.60 -11.53
N PRO A 120 -3.38 -3.53 -10.44
CA PRO A 120 -2.32 -4.49 -10.21
C PRO A 120 -2.87 -5.87 -9.87
N ILE A 121 -2.27 -6.92 -10.41
CA ILE A 121 -2.57 -8.32 -10.07
C ILE A 121 -2.00 -8.71 -8.70
N LYS A 122 -0.96 -8.01 -8.25
CA LYS A 122 -0.39 -8.11 -6.90
C LYS A 122 0.16 -6.77 -6.44
N SER A 123 0.10 -6.56 -5.13
CA SER A 123 0.60 -5.35 -4.51
C SER A 123 1.59 -5.69 -3.37
N GLY A 124 2.84 -5.32 -3.56
CA GLY A 124 3.89 -5.36 -2.52
C GLY A 124 4.01 -4.02 -1.78
N MET A 125 4.90 -3.95 -0.79
CA MET A 125 5.18 -2.70 -0.06
C MET A 125 5.75 -1.60 -0.95
N ILE A 126 6.67 -1.95 -1.84
CA ILE A 126 7.45 -1.00 -2.64
C ILE A 126 6.95 -0.91 -4.06
N ALA A 127 6.37 -1.99 -4.59
CA ALA A 127 6.00 -2.09 -5.99
C ALA A 127 4.62 -2.71 -6.18
N LEU A 128 3.98 -2.30 -7.27
CA LEU A 128 2.77 -2.87 -7.82
C LEU A 128 3.14 -3.76 -9.01
N ILE A 129 2.45 -4.88 -9.15
CA ILE A 129 2.72 -5.87 -10.21
C ILE A 129 1.49 -5.92 -11.11
N TYR A 130 1.70 -5.70 -12.38
CA TYR A 130 0.67 -5.74 -13.42
C TYR A 130 0.94 -6.88 -14.39
N SER A 131 -0.12 -7.39 -15.01
CA SER A 131 -0.01 -8.20 -16.23
C SER A 131 -0.18 -7.31 -17.45
N GLY A 132 0.41 -7.73 -18.55
CA GLY A 132 0.30 -7.00 -19.79
C GLY A 132 0.80 -7.80 -20.99
N LEU A 133 0.78 -7.16 -22.13
CA LEU A 133 1.25 -7.71 -23.40
C LEU A 133 2.34 -6.80 -23.98
N LEU A 134 3.37 -7.42 -24.53
CA LEU A 134 4.36 -6.79 -25.39
C LEU A 134 4.46 -7.63 -26.68
N ASP A 135 4.05 -7.08 -27.79
CA ASP A 135 3.97 -7.79 -29.08
C ASP A 135 3.24 -9.14 -28.98
N ASN A 136 2.04 -9.10 -28.35
CA ASN A 136 1.21 -10.29 -28.09
C ASN A 136 1.84 -11.35 -27.15
N LYS A 137 3.02 -11.08 -26.57
CA LYS A 137 3.60 -11.92 -25.54
C LYS A 137 3.17 -11.44 -24.17
N LYS A 138 2.69 -12.35 -23.32
CA LYS A 138 2.36 -12.04 -21.92
C LYS A 138 3.62 -11.63 -21.16
N ILE A 139 3.54 -10.51 -20.46
CA ILE A 139 4.60 -9.98 -19.60
C ILE A 139 4.09 -9.65 -18.22
N ILE A 140 5.01 -9.63 -17.27
CA ILE A 140 4.77 -9.11 -15.92
C ILE A 140 5.53 -7.79 -15.79
N ILE A 141 4.80 -6.76 -15.36
CA ILE A 141 5.31 -5.40 -15.24
C ILE A 141 5.38 -5.07 -13.76
N LYS A 142 6.58 -4.86 -13.23
CA LYS A 142 6.79 -4.46 -11.84
C LYS A 142 7.12 -2.98 -11.81
N VAL A 143 6.25 -2.17 -11.23
CA VAL A 143 6.38 -0.72 -11.12
C VAL A 143 6.50 -0.33 -9.66
N MET A 144 7.46 0.52 -9.33
CA MET A 144 7.55 1.08 -7.98
C MET A 144 6.29 1.93 -7.70
N ARG A 145 5.82 1.91 -6.46
CA ARG A 145 4.71 2.80 -6.06
C ARG A 145 5.16 4.25 -6.23
N LYS A 146 4.27 5.06 -6.72
CA LYS A 146 4.51 6.50 -6.87
C LYS A 146 4.91 7.11 -5.53
N ASN A 147 5.95 7.93 -5.53
CA ASN A 147 6.47 8.64 -4.35
C ASN A 147 6.87 7.71 -3.18
N ILE A 148 7.22 6.45 -3.45
CA ILE A 148 7.58 5.49 -2.38
C ILE A 148 8.78 5.97 -1.57
N GLU A 149 9.74 6.66 -2.18
CA GLU A 149 10.91 7.23 -1.51
C GLU A 149 10.52 8.17 -0.37
N ASN A 150 9.48 9.00 -0.58
CA ASN A 150 8.95 9.91 0.43
C ASN A 150 8.18 9.20 1.56
N LYS A 151 7.75 7.95 1.32
CA LYS A 151 6.99 7.13 2.28
C LYS A 151 7.90 6.22 3.11
N LEU A 152 9.17 6.06 2.71
CA LEU A 152 10.16 5.23 3.40
C LEU A 152 11.09 6.03 4.34
N VAL A 153 11.00 7.36 4.33
CA VAL A 153 11.81 8.27 5.15
C VAL A 153 11.09 8.64 6.44
#